data_c8b01ae35dca2c6edbf82fc643390f3e
#
_entry.id   c8b01ae35dca2c6edbf82fc643390f3e
#
_cell.length_a   1.000
_cell.length_b   1.000
_cell.length_c   1.000
_cell.angle_alpha   90.00
_cell.angle_beta   90.00
_cell.angle_gamma   90.00
#
_symmetry.space_group_name_H-M   'P 1'
#
loop_
_entity.id
_entity.type
_entity.pdbx_description
1 polymer ?
#
loop_
_entity_poly.entity_id
_entity_poly.type
_entity_poly.pdbx_seq_one_letter_code
_entity_poly.pdbx_strand_id
1 'polypeptide(L)'
;MQKDNVFYPPNSPTSACSSSLEAVSLPDLYDTSYTPATALIDNFLYSGVYILAGPPKTGKSFLMAQLAYHVAAGMEFFNHKVTPASVLYLSLEDDLVRLQKRFSRMFGIEGNANLYLATKANSLNQGLEEQLTDFLQSKPATKLIIIDTLQKIREFSSAAYSYASDYHIITLLKEIACRHNICIIVVHHTRKMEAEDKFDMISGTTGLLGAADGAMILQKKNRTDKRAQLNIVGRELPDQEIIIDFSPESCTWQFIRSNQQLWEEPKDMLLEQVAALVSGKNKIWRGSATQMLQ
;
A
#
# COMPACT_ATOMS: atom_id res chain seq x y z
N MET A 1 21.58 26.34 -23.66
CA MET A 1 20.23 26.22 -23.07
C MET A 1 19.54 25.08 -23.80
N GLN A 2 19.68 23.87 -23.29
CA GLN A 2 18.99 22.69 -23.78
C GLN A 2 17.98 22.30 -22.69
N LYS A 3 16.71 22.22 -23.11
CA LYS A 3 15.60 21.90 -22.22
C LYS A 3 15.66 20.42 -21.87
N ASP A 4 15.69 20.12 -20.57
CA ASP A 4 15.51 18.77 -20.03
C ASP A 4 14.10 18.28 -20.42
N ASN A 5 14.05 17.31 -21.32
CA ASN A 5 12.82 16.59 -21.63
C ASN A 5 12.56 15.58 -20.51
N VAL A 6 11.89 16.02 -19.46
CA VAL A 6 11.26 15.12 -18.51
C VAL A 6 10.00 14.58 -19.18
N PHE A 7 10.03 13.32 -19.59
CA PHE A 7 8.87 12.64 -20.13
C PHE A 7 7.90 12.32 -19.00
N TYR A 8 6.84 13.11 -18.87
CA TYR A 8 5.66 12.73 -18.11
C TYR A 8 4.80 11.85 -19.03
N PRO A 9 4.35 10.65 -18.59
CA PRO A 9 3.36 9.92 -19.37
C PRO A 9 2.12 10.82 -19.50
N PRO A 10 1.50 10.90 -20.68
CA PRO A 10 0.40 11.82 -20.92
C PRO A 10 -0.80 11.46 -20.05
N ASN A 11 -1.22 12.35 -19.16
CA ASN A 11 -2.54 12.36 -18.58
C ASN A 11 -3.54 12.68 -19.70
N SER A 12 -4.14 11.68 -20.29
CA SER A 12 -5.27 11.82 -21.22
C SER A 12 -6.45 11.01 -20.73
N PRO A 13 -7.56 11.65 -20.38
CA PRO A 13 -8.83 10.94 -20.27
C PRO A 13 -9.33 10.64 -21.69
N THR A 14 -9.96 9.47 -21.87
CA THR A 14 -10.56 8.97 -23.10
C THR A 14 -9.57 8.56 -24.21
N SER A 15 -8.95 7.40 -24.07
CA SER A 15 -8.41 6.73 -25.23
C SER A 15 -9.44 5.75 -25.78
N ALA A 16 -9.89 6.00 -27.00
CA ALA A 16 -10.31 4.92 -27.88
C ALA A 16 -9.23 3.84 -27.82
N CYS A 17 -9.62 2.58 -27.66
CA CYS A 17 -8.74 1.41 -27.62
C CYS A 17 -7.81 1.49 -28.84
N SER A 18 -6.54 1.84 -28.61
CA SER A 18 -5.53 1.79 -29.67
C SER A 18 -5.31 0.31 -30.00
N SER A 19 -5.49 -0.06 -31.26
CA SER A 19 -5.30 -1.44 -31.72
C SER A 19 -3.82 -1.88 -31.79
N SER A 20 -2.89 -1.04 -31.38
CA SER A 20 -1.45 -1.30 -31.37
C SER A 20 -0.95 -1.60 -29.95
N LEU A 21 -0.15 -2.65 -29.82
CA LEU A 21 0.57 -2.94 -28.58
C LEU A 21 1.63 -1.87 -28.33
N GLU A 22 1.60 -1.24 -27.18
CA GLU A 22 2.68 -0.35 -26.74
C GLU A 22 3.84 -1.21 -26.20
N ALA A 23 4.86 -1.40 -27.03
CA ALA A 23 6.04 -2.19 -26.68
C ALA A 23 7.28 -1.28 -26.65
N VAL A 24 8.12 -1.47 -25.64
CA VAL A 24 9.40 -0.78 -25.51
C VAL A 24 10.52 -1.81 -25.70
N SER A 25 11.56 -1.48 -26.47
CA SER A 25 12.72 -2.38 -26.60
C SER A 25 13.55 -2.37 -25.31
N LEU A 26 14.29 -3.45 -25.06
CA LEU A 26 15.15 -3.53 -23.88
C LEU A 26 16.21 -2.41 -23.82
N PRO A 27 16.88 -2.03 -24.93
CA PRO A 27 17.74 -0.85 -24.93
C PRO A 27 17.02 0.44 -24.54
N ASP A 28 15.83 0.70 -25.10
CA ASP A 28 15.05 1.91 -24.78
C ASP A 28 14.61 1.89 -23.33
N LEU A 29 14.30 0.72 -22.78
CA LEU A 29 13.97 0.55 -21.35
C LEU A 29 15.14 0.96 -20.46
N TYR A 30 16.37 0.57 -20.81
CA TYR A 30 17.57 0.93 -20.03
C TYR A 30 17.96 2.39 -20.18
N ASP A 31 17.72 2.99 -21.34
CA ASP A 31 18.03 4.39 -21.61
C ASP A 31 16.95 5.35 -21.06
N THR A 32 15.82 4.82 -20.63
CA THR A 32 14.71 5.60 -20.04
C THR A 32 14.86 5.68 -18.51
N SER A 33 14.84 6.90 -17.97
CA SER A 33 14.83 7.09 -16.52
C SER A 33 13.41 6.95 -15.99
N TYR A 34 13.17 5.90 -15.19
CA TYR A 34 11.91 5.69 -14.49
C TYR A 34 12.02 6.17 -13.05
N THR A 35 10.93 6.77 -12.56
CA THR A 35 10.87 7.16 -11.15
C THR A 35 10.59 5.90 -10.30
N PRO A 36 11.44 5.55 -9.32
CA PRO A 36 11.19 4.41 -8.44
C PRO A 36 9.88 4.56 -7.67
N ALA A 37 9.28 3.45 -7.27
CA ALA A 37 8.13 3.45 -6.39
C ALA A 37 8.46 4.22 -5.10
N THR A 38 7.62 5.20 -4.75
CA THR A 38 7.87 6.02 -3.56
C THR A 38 7.45 5.25 -2.31
N ALA A 39 8.39 5.05 -1.39
CA ALA A 39 8.08 4.50 -0.09
C ALA A 39 7.22 5.49 0.71
N LEU A 40 6.05 5.06 1.13
CA LEU A 40 5.23 5.78 2.11
C LEU A 40 5.74 5.50 3.53
N ILE A 41 6.16 4.28 3.76
CA ILE A 41 6.85 3.84 4.97
C ILE A 41 8.04 3.00 4.52
N ASP A 42 9.24 3.43 4.85
CA ASP A 42 10.48 2.81 4.40
C ASP A 42 10.52 1.32 4.75
N ASN A 43 10.82 0.46 3.76
CA ASN A 43 10.87 -1.01 3.88
C ASN A 43 9.59 -1.66 4.45
N PHE A 44 8.45 -0.96 4.39
CA PHE A 44 7.18 -1.46 4.93
C PHE A 44 5.99 -1.24 3.99
N LEU A 45 5.90 -0.09 3.31
CA LEU A 45 4.74 0.25 2.49
C LEU A 45 5.10 1.19 1.34
N TYR A 46 4.80 0.76 0.12
CA TYR A 46 5.01 1.54 -1.11
C TYR A 46 3.69 1.87 -1.79
N SER A 47 3.72 2.64 -2.88
CA SER A 47 2.55 2.82 -3.74
C SER A 47 2.11 1.47 -4.32
N GLY A 48 0.79 1.28 -4.48
CA GLY A 48 0.17 0.03 -4.93
C GLY A 48 -0.98 -0.41 -4.06
N VAL A 49 -1.46 -1.63 -4.23
CA VAL A 49 -2.60 -2.19 -3.47
C VAL A 49 -2.14 -3.31 -2.55
N TYR A 50 -2.47 -3.17 -1.27
CA TYR A 50 -2.15 -4.13 -0.22
C TYR A 50 -3.41 -4.66 0.44
N ILE A 51 -3.38 -5.92 0.85
CA ILE A 51 -4.47 -6.55 1.59
C ILE A 51 -4.04 -6.74 3.05
N LEU A 52 -4.80 -6.19 4.01
CA LEU A 52 -4.65 -6.56 5.41
C LEU A 52 -5.72 -7.58 5.77
N ALA A 53 -5.32 -8.82 5.99
CA ALA A 53 -6.22 -9.91 6.36
C ALA A 53 -6.02 -10.36 7.82
N GLY A 54 -7.02 -11.05 8.35
CA GLY A 54 -6.96 -11.65 9.68
C GLY A 54 -8.34 -12.00 10.22
N PRO A 55 -8.42 -12.87 11.25
CA PRO A 55 -9.68 -13.25 11.86
C PRO A 55 -10.47 -12.05 12.39
N PRO A 56 -11.80 -12.15 12.53
CA PRO A 56 -12.60 -11.10 13.15
C PRO A 56 -12.12 -10.78 14.58
N LYS A 57 -12.17 -9.51 14.97
CA LYS A 57 -11.83 -9.03 16.31
C LYS A 57 -10.35 -9.23 16.72
N THR A 58 -9.44 -9.37 15.77
CA THR A 58 -7.98 -9.41 16.02
C THR A 58 -7.36 -8.03 16.26
N GLY A 59 -8.07 -6.94 15.96
CA GLY A 59 -7.55 -5.58 16.14
C GLY A 59 -7.07 -4.92 14.84
N LYS A 60 -7.48 -5.42 13.66
CA LYS A 60 -7.14 -4.85 12.34
C LYS A 60 -7.49 -3.37 12.21
N SER A 61 -8.72 -2.99 12.60
CA SER A 61 -9.17 -1.59 12.53
C SER A 61 -8.40 -0.65 13.49
N PHE A 62 -7.91 -1.15 14.62
CA PHE A 62 -6.99 -0.39 15.48
C PHE A 62 -5.62 -0.22 14.83
N LEU A 63 -5.10 -1.28 14.18
CA LEU A 63 -3.85 -1.20 13.43
C LEU A 63 -3.96 -0.21 12.27
N MET A 64 -5.08 -0.21 11.54
CA MET A 64 -5.31 0.72 10.42
C MET A 64 -5.51 2.16 10.90
N ALA A 65 -6.21 2.37 12.00
CA ALA A 65 -6.34 3.70 12.61
C ALA A 65 -4.97 4.25 13.06
N GLN A 66 -4.13 3.39 13.65
CA GLN A 66 -2.77 3.74 14.04
C GLN A 66 -1.89 4.08 12.84
N LEU A 67 -1.89 3.23 11.81
CA LEU A 67 -1.15 3.47 10.58
C LEU A 67 -1.58 4.80 9.92
N ALA A 68 -2.90 5.03 9.80
CA ALA A 68 -3.45 6.24 9.23
C ALA A 68 -2.98 7.50 9.96
N TYR A 69 -3.01 7.47 11.30
CA TYR A 69 -2.58 8.60 12.11
C TYR A 69 -1.07 8.84 12.00
N HIS A 70 -0.25 7.77 12.05
CA HIS A 70 1.20 7.88 11.93
C HIS A 70 1.61 8.45 10.57
N VAL A 71 0.97 8.02 9.47
CA VAL A 71 1.23 8.58 8.13
C VAL A 71 0.82 10.04 8.07
N ALA A 72 -0.37 10.39 8.57
CA ALA A 72 -0.85 11.77 8.55
C ALA A 72 0.01 12.72 9.41
N ALA A 73 0.57 12.22 10.52
CA ALA A 73 1.40 12.98 11.44
C ALA A 73 2.91 12.93 11.11
N GLY A 74 3.35 12.06 10.19
CA GLY A 74 4.77 11.83 9.91
C GLY A 74 5.52 11.18 11.08
N MET A 75 4.83 10.37 11.88
CA MET A 75 5.41 9.65 13.01
C MET A 75 5.93 8.28 12.55
N GLU A 76 7.04 7.84 13.11
CA GLU A 76 7.55 6.49 12.84
C GLU A 76 6.50 5.41 13.11
N PHE A 77 6.44 4.40 12.25
CA PHE A 77 5.55 3.27 12.39
C PHE A 77 6.37 1.98 12.51
N PHE A 78 6.30 1.32 13.66
CA PHE A 78 7.08 0.11 13.96
C PHE A 78 8.59 0.23 13.67
N ASN A 79 9.19 1.36 14.07
CA ASN A 79 10.59 1.73 13.83
C ASN A 79 10.95 1.99 12.35
N HIS A 80 9.97 2.10 11.47
CA HIS A 80 10.17 2.51 10.09
C HIS A 80 9.88 3.99 9.94
N LYS A 81 10.72 4.68 9.15
CA LYS A 81 10.52 6.09 8.82
C LYS A 81 9.29 6.25 7.92
N VAL A 82 8.47 7.25 8.22
CA VAL A 82 7.24 7.57 7.49
C VAL A 82 7.42 8.85 6.69
N THR A 83 7.01 8.82 5.43
CA THR A 83 6.85 10.02 4.61
C THR A 83 5.48 10.64 4.91
N PRO A 84 5.41 11.85 5.51
CA PRO A 84 4.14 12.48 5.86
C PRO A 84 3.26 12.70 4.64
N ALA A 85 1.99 12.34 4.74
CA ALA A 85 1.04 12.50 3.65
C ALA A 85 -0.40 12.62 4.16
N SER A 86 -1.30 13.15 3.33
CA SER A 86 -2.74 13.07 3.64
C SER A 86 -3.24 11.64 3.48
N VAL A 87 -4.18 11.26 4.35
CA VAL A 87 -4.76 9.90 4.42
C VAL A 87 -6.27 9.98 4.34
N LEU A 88 -6.88 9.15 3.52
CA LEU A 88 -8.31 8.87 3.55
C LEU A 88 -8.55 7.48 4.18
N TYR A 89 -9.30 7.45 5.29
CA TYR A 89 -9.69 6.21 5.95
C TYR A 89 -11.21 6.00 5.82
N LEU A 90 -11.61 5.07 4.97
CA LEU A 90 -12.99 4.62 4.79
C LEU A 90 -13.27 3.52 5.83
N SER A 91 -13.81 3.91 6.99
CA SER A 91 -14.19 2.99 8.08
C SER A 91 -15.68 2.63 7.92
N LEU A 92 -15.99 1.71 7.02
CA LEU A 92 -17.35 1.43 6.54
C LEU A 92 -18.18 0.52 7.46
N GLU A 93 -17.57 0.00 8.52
CA GLU A 93 -18.26 -0.78 9.57
C GLU A 93 -18.47 0.00 10.87
N ASP A 94 -17.94 1.23 10.95
CA ASP A 94 -18.04 2.10 12.11
C ASP A 94 -18.99 3.29 11.86
N ASP A 95 -19.35 3.97 12.93
CA ASP A 95 -19.98 5.29 12.91
C ASP A 95 -18.99 6.38 13.42
N LEU A 96 -19.31 7.63 13.15
CA LEU A 96 -18.45 8.76 13.53
C LEU A 96 -18.25 8.88 15.06
N VAL A 97 -19.22 8.46 15.87
CA VAL A 97 -19.12 8.50 17.33
C VAL A 97 -18.08 7.47 17.81
N ARG A 98 -18.10 6.28 17.25
CA ARG A 98 -17.09 5.24 17.55
C ARG A 98 -15.71 5.65 17.10
N LEU A 99 -15.59 6.23 15.92
CA LEU A 99 -14.32 6.74 15.40
C LEU A 99 -13.77 7.84 16.31
N GLN A 100 -14.59 8.82 16.68
CA GLN A 100 -14.18 9.89 17.59
C GLN A 100 -13.65 9.32 18.93
N LYS A 101 -14.38 8.39 19.55
CA LYS A 101 -13.95 7.73 20.79
C LYS A 101 -12.66 6.92 20.60
N ARG A 102 -12.51 6.23 19.46
CA ARG A 102 -11.32 5.46 19.14
C ARG A 102 -10.10 6.38 19.00
N PHE A 103 -10.19 7.39 18.16
CA PHE A 103 -9.07 8.29 17.88
C PHE A 103 -8.69 9.12 19.11
N SER A 104 -9.65 9.63 19.87
CA SER A 104 -9.33 10.36 21.11
C SER A 104 -8.70 9.48 22.18
N ARG A 105 -9.05 8.19 22.27
CA ARG A 105 -8.38 7.24 23.16
C ARG A 105 -6.98 6.88 22.70
N MET A 106 -6.77 6.76 21.41
CA MET A 106 -5.47 6.36 20.83
C MET A 106 -4.46 7.51 20.81
N PHE A 107 -4.90 8.73 20.51
CA PHE A 107 -4.01 9.84 20.16
C PHE A 107 -4.35 11.15 20.89
N GLY A 108 -5.32 11.14 21.78
CA GLY A 108 -5.78 12.36 22.45
C GLY A 108 -6.78 13.15 21.59
N ILE A 109 -6.98 14.41 21.97
CA ILE A 109 -7.99 15.29 21.36
C ILE A 109 -7.43 16.23 20.30
N GLU A 110 -6.12 16.25 20.13
CA GLU A 110 -5.47 17.06 19.10
C GLU A 110 -5.70 16.44 17.71
N GLY A 111 -6.39 17.18 16.87
CA GLY A 111 -6.73 16.73 15.51
C GLY A 111 -5.53 16.80 14.56
N ASN A 112 -5.54 15.97 13.53
CA ASN A 112 -4.62 16.04 12.42
C ASN A 112 -5.37 16.40 11.15
N ALA A 113 -5.07 17.54 10.54
CA ALA A 113 -5.75 18.06 9.34
C ALA A 113 -5.50 17.22 8.08
N ASN A 114 -4.50 16.33 8.10
CA ASN A 114 -4.17 15.45 6.99
C ASN A 114 -4.88 14.09 7.06
N LEU A 115 -5.67 13.82 8.12
CA LEU A 115 -6.42 12.57 8.27
C LEU A 115 -7.91 12.81 8.03
N TYR A 116 -8.41 12.23 6.95
CA TYR A 116 -9.81 12.30 6.53
C TYR A 116 -10.51 10.98 6.82
N LEU A 117 -11.69 11.03 7.44
CA LEU A 117 -12.47 9.87 7.84
C LEU A 117 -13.81 9.87 7.13
N ALA A 118 -14.20 8.73 6.55
CA ALA A 118 -15.53 8.53 6.01
C ALA A 118 -16.11 7.19 6.47
N THR A 119 -17.41 7.18 6.79
CA THR A 119 -18.14 5.99 7.25
C THR A 119 -19.12 5.47 6.20
N LYS A 120 -19.17 6.13 5.06
CA LYS A 120 -19.99 5.75 3.92
C LYS A 120 -19.19 5.91 2.64
N ALA A 121 -19.32 4.95 1.74
CA ALA A 121 -18.83 5.00 0.38
C ALA A 121 -19.75 4.17 -0.52
N ASN A 122 -19.75 4.44 -1.79
CA ASN A 122 -20.45 3.62 -2.78
C ASN A 122 -19.74 2.27 -2.96
N SER A 123 -20.42 1.28 -3.54
CA SER A 123 -19.77 0.09 -4.05
C SER A 123 -19.03 0.40 -5.36
N LEU A 124 -18.13 -0.50 -5.78
CA LEU A 124 -17.33 -0.30 -7.00
C LEU A 124 -18.19 -0.02 -8.23
N ASN A 125 -19.29 -0.77 -8.44
CA ASN A 125 -20.17 -0.57 -9.59
C ASN A 125 -21.20 0.56 -9.38
N GLN A 126 -21.13 1.26 -8.27
CA GLN A 126 -22.05 2.37 -7.95
C GLN A 126 -21.30 3.71 -7.81
N GLY A 127 -20.10 3.82 -8.36
CA GLY A 127 -19.37 5.07 -8.42
C GLY A 127 -18.35 5.29 -7.31
N LEU A 128 -17.77 4.22 -6.73
CA LEU A 128 -16.66 4.36 -5.80
C LEU A 128 -15.42 4.95 -6.47
N GLU A 129 -15.15 4.56 -7.73
CA GLU A 129 -13.99 5.08 -8.48
C GLU A 129 -14.08 6.59 -8.64
N GLU A 130 -15.26 7.09 -9.02
CA GLU A 130 -15.52 8.52 -9.16
C GLU A 130 -15.36 9.24 -7.82
N GLN A 131 -15.92 8.68 -6.73
CA GLN A 131 -15.77 9.26 -5.38
C GLN A 131 -14.32 9.37 -4.95
N LEU A 132 -13.50 8.33 -5.20
CA LEU A 132 -12.09 8.33 -4.87
C LEU A 132 -11.31 9.32 -5.74
N THR A 133 -11.62 9.38 -7.02
CA THR A 133 -10.97 10.29 -7.98
C THR A 133 -11.27 11.76 -7.62
N ASP A 134 -12.53 12.09 -7.34
CA ASP A 134 -12.93 13.44 -6.91
C ASP A 134 -12.25 13.84 -5.59
N PHE A 135 -12.17 12.91 -4.65
CA PHE A 135 -11.47 13.14 -3.40
C PHE A 135 -9.97 13.43 -3.64
N LEU A 136 -9.30 12.61 -4.45
CA LEU A 136 -7.89 12.76 -4.77
C LEU A 136 -7.60 14.07 -5.53
N GLN A 137 -8.50 14.50 -6.41
CA GLN A 137 -8.40 15.81 -7.06
C GLN A 137 -8.54 16.97 -6.08
N SER A 138 -9.46 16.85 -5.10
CA SER A 138 -9.65 17.87 -4.07
C SER A 138 -8.55 17.89 -3.01
N LYS A 139 -7.84 16.76 -2.81
CA LYS A 139 -6.81 16.54 -1.81
C LYS A 139 -5.58 15.86 -2.42
N PRO A 140 -4.82 16.55 -3.29
CA PRO A 140 -3.72 15.95 -4.06
C PRO A 140 -2.52 15.48 -3.22
N ALA A 141 -2.43 15.93 -1.97
CA ALA A 141 -1.42 15.45 -1.02
C ALA A 141 -1.73 14.06 -0.45
N THR A 142 -2.87 13.44 -0.81
CA THR A 142 -3.25 12.11 -0.34
C THR A 142 -2.36 11.05 -0.98
N LYS A 143 -1.70 10.24 -0.12
CA LYS A 143 -0.85 9.12 -0.55
C LYS A 143 -1.27 7.79 0.05
N LEU A 144 -2.24 7.79 0.96
CA LEU A 144 -2.77 6.56 1.54
C LEU A 144 -4.30 6.59 1.54
N ILE A 145 -4.90 5.53 1.03
CA ILE A 145 -6.33 5.23 1.20
C ILE A 145 -6.46 3.90 1.94
N ILE A 146 -7.24 3.86 3.00
CA ILE A 146 -7.56 2.63 3.74
C ILE A 146 -9.03 2.34 3.59
N ILE A 147 -9.39 1.12 3.16
CA ILE A 147 -10.76 0.66 2.99
C ILE A 147 -11.04 -0.46 4.01
N ASP A 148 -11.79 -0.16 5.04
CA ASP A 148 -12.15 -1.10 6.10
C ASP A 148 -13.69 -1.27 6.15
N THR A 149 -14.26 -2.26 5.44
CA THR A 149 -13.65 -3.45 4.87
C THR A 149 -14.00 -3.64 3.39
N LEU A 150 -13.27 -4.52 2.70
CA LEU A 150 -13.55 -4.95 1.32
C LEU A 150 -15.01 -5.38 1.12
N GLN A 151 -15.59 -6.06 2.11
CA GLN A 151 -16.96 -6.54 2.06
C GLN A 151 -17.98 -5.43 1.82
N LYS A 152 -17.69 -4.21 2.26
CA LYS A 152 -18.62 -3.07 2.16
C LYS A 152 -18.61 -2.39 0.80
N ILE A 153 -17.56 -2.57 0.02
CA ILE A 153 -17.44 -2.02 -1.34
C ILE A 153 -17.74 -3.05 -2.42
N ARG A 154 -17.95 -4.32 -2.03
CA ARG A 154 -18.41 -5.39 -2.94
C ARG A 154 -19.86 -5.18 -3.33
N GLU A 155 -20.24 -5.73 -4.48
CA GLU A 155 -21.63 -5.81 -4.91
C GLU A 155 -22.42 -6.85 -4.12
N PHE A 156 -23.70 -6.56 -3.94
CA PHE A 156 -24.68 -7.51 -3.41
C PHE A 156 -25.24 -8.39 -4.55
N SER A 157 -24.42 -9.24 -5.18
CA SER A 157 -24.91 -10.23 -6.12
C SER A 157 -24.51 -11.64 -5.68
N SER A 158 -25.31 -12.63 -6.02
CA SER A 158 -25.03 -14.05 -5.72
C SER A 158 -23.77 -14.57 -6.41
N ALA A 159 -23.29 -13.91 -7.45
CA ALA A 159 -22.03 -14.16 -8.16
C ALA A 159 -20.83 -13.42 -7.55
N ALA A 160 -21.02 -12.61 -6.49
CA ALA A 160 -20.02 -11.70 -5.92
C ALA A 160 -18.83 -12.39 -5.24
N TYR A 161 -18.86 -13.70 -5.05
CA TYR A 161 -17.81 -14.47 -4.39
C TYR A 161 -17.01 -15.37 -5.36
N SER A 162 -16.85 -14.92 -6.60
CA SER A 162 -16.03 -15.63 -7.57
C SER A 162 -14.59 -15.09 -7.59
N TYR A 163 -13.65 -15.95 -7.99
CA TYR A 163 -12.26 -15.57 -8.27
C TYR A 163 -12.18 -14.34 -9.19
N ALA A 164 -12.99 -14.34 -10.26
CA ALA A 164 -13.02 -13.24 -11.24
C ALA A 164 -13.46 -11.92 -10.62
N SER A 165 -14.46 -11.94 -9.72
CA SER A 165 -14.93 -10.74 -9.03
C SER A 165 -13.87 -10.16 -8.09
N ASP A 166 -13.22 -11.02 -7.29
CA ASP A 166 -12.16 -10.62 -6.36
C ASP A 166 -10.95 -10.04 -7.11
N TYR A 167 -10.54 -10.70 -8.19
CA TYR A 167 -9.45 -10.24 -9.04
C TYR A 167 -9.77 -8.88 -9.67
N HIS A 168 -10.98 -8.73 -10.20
CA HIS A 168 -11.44 -7.48 -10.83
C HIS A 168 -11.44 -6.29 -9.86
N ILE A 169 -11.92 -6.49 -8.63
CA ILE A 169 -11.93 -5.44 -7.59
C ILE A 169 -10.50 -4.92 -7.33
N ILE A 170 -9.56 -5.83 -7.10
CA ILE A 170 -8.17 -5.43 -6.82
C ILE A 170 -7.53 -4.78 -8.03
N THR A 171 -7.83 -5.25 -9.25
CA THR A 171 -7.34 -4.65 -10.49
C THR A 171 -7.81 -3.21 -10.65
N LEU A 172 -9.09 -2.92 -10.42
CA LEU A 172 -9.62 -1.55 -10.47
C LEU A 172 -8.95 -0.64 -9.43
N LEU A 173 -8.81 -1.11 -8.19
CA LEU A 173 -8.12 -0.35 -7.15
C LEU A 173 -6.63 -0.12 -7.51
N LYS A 174 -5.99 -1.09 -8.18
CA LYS A 174 -4.61 -0.97 -8.65
C LYS A 174 -4.46 0.06 -9.77
N GLU A 175 -5.42 0.14 -10.67
CA GLU A 175 -5.44 1.20 -11.70
C GLU A 175 -5.52 2.59 -11.06
N ILE A 176 -6.37 2.77 -10.04
CA ILE A 176 -6.44 4.03 -9.28
C ILE A 176 -5.12 4.30 -8.55
N ALA A 177 -4.56 3.32 -7.86
CA ALA A 177 -3.31 3.45 -7.13
C ALA A 177 -2.15 3.85 -8.05
N CYS A 178 -2.04 3.21 -9.21
CA CYS A 178 -1.02 3.50 -10.22
C CYS A 178 -1.20 4.91 -10.81
N ARG A 179 -2.43 5.25 -11.25
CA ARG A 179 -2.75 6.55 -11.86
C ARG A 179 -2.41 7.74 -10.96
N HIS A 180 -2.61 7.59 -9.65
CA HIS A 180 -2.40 8.65 -8.67
C HIS A 180 -1.10 8.51 -7.86
N ASN A 181 -0.32 7.45 -8.09
CA ASN A 181 0.88 7.10 -7.33
C ASN A 181 0.63 7.13 -5.81
N ILE A 182 -0.34 6.31 -5.38
CA ILE A 182 -0.79 6.19 -3.99
C ILE A 182 -0.76 4.74 -3.52
N CYS A 183 -0.78 4.56 -2.21
CA CYS A 183 -1.02 3.28 -1.57
C CYS A 183 -2.50 3.12 -1.23
N ILE A 184 -3.09 1.96 -1.53
CA ILE A 184 -4.43 1.56 -1.09
C ILE A 184 -4.32 0.30 -0.24
N ILE A 185 -4.79 0.34 0.99
CA ILE A 185 -4.87 -0.84 1.86
C ILE A 185 -6.33 -1.26 1.99
N VAL A 186 -6.61 -2.52 1.69
CA VAL A 186 -7.93 -3.10 1.78
C VAL A 186 -7.97 -4.11 2.92
N VAL A 187 -8.83 -3.86 3.90
CA VAL A 187 -9.00 -4.77 5.06
C VAL A 187 -9.96 -5.89 4.69
N HIS A 188 -9.55 -7.12 4.99
CA HIS A 188 -10.34 -8.32 4.70
C HIS A 188 -10.33 -9.32 5.87
N HIS A 189 -11.25 -10.27 5.84
CA HIS A 189 -11.34 -11.34 6.85
C HIS A 189 -10.73 -12.63 6.31
N THR A 190 -10.01 -13.38 7.17
CA THR A 190 -9.56 -14.72 6.84
C THR A 190 -10.67 -15.75 7.08
N ARG A 191 -10.61 -16.89 6.36
CA ARG A 191 -11.42 -18.08 6.65
C ARG A 191 -10.93 -18.74 7.94
N LYS A 192 -11.80 -19.55 8.56
CA LYS A 192 -11.46 -20.32 9.77
C LYS A 192 -10.65 -21.61 9.49
N MET A 193 -10.25 -21.84 8.26
CA MET A 193 -9.46 -23.03 7.91
C MET A 193 -7.98 -22.78 8.24
N GLU A 194 -7.36 -23.76 8.87
CA GLU A 194 -5.90 -23.82 8.99
C GLU A 194 -5.32 -24.19 7.62
N ALA A 195 -4.30 -23.48 7.18
CA ALA A 195 -3.55 -23.73 5.97
C ALA A 195 -2.05 -23.81 6.32
N GLU A 196 -1.30 -24.59 5.56
CA GLU A 196 0.17 -24.68 5.72
C GLU A 196 0.81 -23.32 5.44
N ASP A 197 0.36 -22.64 4.39
CA ASP A 197 0.70 -21.24 4.15
C ASP A 197 -0.37 -20.32 4.77
N LYS A 198 0.09 -19.38 5.61
CA LYS A 198 -0.77 -18.41 6.28
C LYS A 198 -1.55 -17.55 5.26
N PHE A 199 -0.96 -17.28 4.10
CA PHE A 199 -1.57 -16.43 3.07
C PHE A 199 -2.72 -17.14 2.33
N ASP A 200 -2.75 -18.48 2.31
CA ASP A 200 -3.88 -19.24 1.79
C ASP A 200 -5.15 -19.11 2.65
N MET A 201 -5.01 -18.61 3.87
CA MET A 201 -6.15 -18.32 4.76
C MET A 201 -6.91 -17.04 4.34
N ILE A 202 -6.37 -16.21 3.45
CA ILE A 202 -7.08 -15.01 2.98
C ILE A 202 -8.38 -15.47 2.33
N SER A 203 -9.49 -15.04 2.95
CA SER A 203 -10.83 -15.45 2.55
C SER A 203 -11.16 -14.97 1.14
N GLY A 204 -11.72 -15.82 0.32
CA GLY A 204 -12.07 -15.51 -1.06
C GLY A 204 -11.40 -16.51 -1.98
N THR A 205 -10.57 -16.03 -2.82
CA THR A 205 -9.87 -16.81 -3.82
C THR A 205 -8.40 -16.38 -3.83
N THR A 206 -7.53 -17.22 -4.35
CA THR A 206 -6.15 -16.86 -4.70
C THR A 206 -6.08 -15.60 -5.58
N GLY A 207 -7.24 -15.18 -6.15
CA GLY A 207 -7.37 -13.97 -6.97
C GLY A 207 -7.07 -12.67 -6.24
N LEU A 208 -7.45 -12.55 -4.97
CA LEU A 208 -7.15 -11.34 -4.17
C LEU A 208 -5.64 -11.16 -4.01
N LEU A 209 -4.96 -12.21 -3.56
CA LEU A 209 -3.51 -12.17 -3.33
C LEU A 209 -2.73 -12.04 -4.65
N GLY A 210 -3.15 -12.77 -5.70
CA GLY A 210 -2.47 -12.74 -7.00
C GLY A 210 -2.52 -11.38 -7.71
N ALA A 211 -3.59 -10.59 -7.49
CA ALA A 211 -3.74 -9.27 -8.09
C ALA A 211 -3.06 -8.16 -7.27
N ALA A 212 -2.97 -8.29 -5.95
CA ALA A 212 -2.39 -7.28 -5.05
C ALA A 212 -0.86 -7.16 -5.22
N ASP A 213 -0.31 -6.02 -4.83
CA ASP A 213 1.14 -5.78 -4.79
C ASP A 213 1.78 -6.32 -3.51
N GLY A 214 0.98 -6.53 -2.46
CA GLY A 214 1.39 -7.19 -1.25
C GLY A 214 0.23 -7.55 -0.33
N ALA A 215 0.54 -8.31 0.70
CA ALA A 215 -0.42 -8.70 1.72
C ALA A 215 0.19 -8.69 3.11
N MET A 216 -0.66 -8.41 4.08
CA MET A 216 -0.36 -8.42 5.51
C MET A 216 -1.37 -9.32 6.20
N ILE A 217 -0.90 -10.21 7.08
CA ILE A 217 -1.78 -11.06 7.89
C ILE A 217 -1.55 -10.80 9.37
N LEU A 218 -2.61 -10.34 10.04
CA LEU A 218 -2.61 -10.14 11.48
C LEU A 218 -3.24 -11.34 12.18
N GLN A 219 -2.43 -12.06 12.97
CA GLN A 219 -2.84 -13.28 13.69
C GLN A 219 -2.49 -13.20 15.17
N LYS A 220 -3.35 -13.78 16.01
CA LYS A 220 -3.08 -14.04 17.42
C LYS A 220 -3.06 -15.54 17.63
N LYS A 221 -2.17 -16.05 18.50
CA LYS A 221 -2.11 -17.47 18.85
C LYS A 221 -3.41 -17.90 19.51
N ASN A 222 -3.90 -17.11 20.51
CA ASN A 222 -5.20 -17.26 21.11
C ASN A 222 -5.96 -15.94 21.04
N ARG A 223 -7.29 -15.99 21.01
CA ARG A 223 -8.13 -14.80 20.89
C ARG A 223 -7.93 -13.78 22.03
N THR A 224 -7.59 -14.25 23.21
CA THR A 224 -7.38 -13.46 24.42
C THR A 224 -5.97 -12.87 24.51
N ASP A 225 -5.04 -13.32 23.68
CA ASP A 225 -3.66 -12.85 23.72
C ASP A 225 -3.59 -11.36 23.34
N LYS A 226 -2.77 -10.61 24.07
CA LYS A 226 -2.42 -9.25 23.71
C LYS A 226 -1.46 -9.24 22.52
N ARG A 227 -0.56 -10.22 22.46
CA ARG A 227 0.46 -10.35 21.42
C ARG A 227 -0.12 -10.88 20.11
N ALA A 228 0.31 -10.28 19.02
CA ALA A 228 -0.03 -10.71 17.67
C ALA A 228 1.21 -10.79 16.79
N GLN A 229 1.11 -11.57 15.73
CA GLN A 229 2.08 -11.68 14.66
C GLN A 229 1.49 -11.01 13.42
N LEU A 230 2.26 -10.10 12.82
CA LEU A 230 1.98 -9.48 11.54
C LEU A 230 2.97 -10.03 10.52
N ASN A 231 2.48 -10.81 9.57
CA ASN A 231 3.28 -11.34 8.46
C ASN A 231 3.03 -10.46 7.23
N ILE A 232 4.08 -10.09 6.53
CA ILE A 232 4.03 -9.17 5.38
C ILE A 232 4.77 -9.81 4.22
N VAL A 233 4.16 -9.81 3.05
CA VAL A 233 4.77 -10.19 1.77
C VAL A 233 4.42 -9.16 0.71
N GLY A 234 5.30 -8.94 -0.25
CA GLY A 234 5.04 -8.00 -1.34
C GLY A 234 6.04 -8.11 -2.47
N ARG A 235 5.70 -7.51 -3.62
CA ARG A 235 6.57 -7.51 -4.82
C ARG A 235 7.82 -6.67 -4.61
N GLU A 236 7.68 -5.55 -3.87
CA GLU A 236 8.74 -4.59 -3.59
C GLU A 236 9.28 -4.71 -2.15
N LEU A 237 8.85 -5.74 -1.43
CA LEU A 237 9.16 -5.93 -0.01
C LEU A 237 9.69 -7.33 0.23
N PRO A 238 10.73 -7.48 1.07
CA PRO A 238 11.11 -8.79 1.59
C PRO A 238 10.03 -9.33 2.51
N ASP A 239 9.92 -10.64 2.62
CA ASP A 239 9.04 -11.28 3.57
C ASP A 239 9.42 -10.89 5.00
N GLN A 240 8.45 -10.43 5.78
CA GLN A 240 8.67 -9.94 7.12
C GLN A 240 7.71 -10.61 8.10
N GLU A 241 8.22 -10.87 9.29
CA GLU A 241 7.43 -11.28 10.44
C GLU A 241 7.68 -10.30 11.58
N ILE A 242 6.63 -9.60 11.99
CA ILE A 242 6.68 -8.62 13.06
C ILE A 242 5.82 -9.09 14.22
N ILE A 243 6.41 -9.12 15.42
CA ILE A 243 5.67 -9.38 16.66
C ILE A 243 5.29 -8.05 17.28
N ILE A 244 4.00 -7.88 17.53
CA ILE A 244 3.40 -6.67 18.12
C ILE A 244 2.58 -7.02 19.35
N ASP A 245 2.49 -6.11 20.30
CA ASP A 245 1.69 -6.24 21.53
C ASP A 245 0.62 -5.16 21.58
N PHE A 246 -0.60 -5.54 21.93
CA PHE A 246 -1.73 -4.60 22.02
C PHE A 246 -1.81 -3.97 23.40
N SER A 247 -1.69 -2.65 23.47
CA SER A 247 -1.95 -1.89 24.68
C SER A 247 -3.45 -1.61 24.84
N PRO A 248 -4.15 -2.23 25.80
CA PRO A 248 -5.57 -1.95 26.04
C PRO A 248 -5.84 -0.54 26.54
N GLU A 249 -4.84 0.12 27.13
CA GLU A 249 -4.95 1.48 27.70
C GLU A 249 -5.05 2.53 26.60
N SER A 250 -4.11 2.50 25.67
CA SER A 250 -4.07 3.40 24.50
C SER A 250 -4.79 2.85 23.27
N CYS A 251 -5.19 1.57 23.26
CA CYS A 251 -5.74 0.89 22.10
C CYS A 251 -4.79 0.88 20.86
N THR A 252 -3.47 0.90 21.10
CA THR A 252 -2.44 0.90 20.07
C THR A 252 -1.62 -0.39 20.07
N TRP A 253 -1.02 -0.70 18.94
CA TRP A 253 -0.07 -1.78 18.78
C TRP A 253 1.35 -1.27 18.98
N GLN A 254 2.11 -1.98 19.80
CA GLN A 254 3.51 -1.67 20.11
C GLN A 254 4.41 -2.68 19.41
N PHE A 255 5.45 -2.21 18.78
CA PHE A 255 6.48 -3.04 18.16
C PHE A 255 7.29 -3.77 19.24
N ILE A 256 7.47 -5.06 19.08
CA ILE A 256 8.31 -5.88 19.97
C ILE A 256 9.60 -6.30 19.28
N ARG A 257 9.47 -6.94 18.12
CA ARG A 257 10.61 -7.39 17.31
C ARG A 257 10.17 -7.72 15.89
N SER A 258 11.13 -7.74 14.98
CA SER A 258 10.97 -8.23 13.62
C SER A 258 12.02 -9.31 13.34
N ASN A 259 11.65 -10.33 12.57
CA ASN A 259 12.55 -11.29 11.95
C ASN A 259 12.74 -10.88 10.48
N GLN A 260 13.03 -9.62 10.24
CA GLN A 260 13.32 -9.13 8.92
C GLN A 260 14.58 -9.84 8.42
N GLN A 261 14.43 -10.71 7.43
CA GLN A 261 15.57 -11.07 6.59
C GLN A 261 15.90 -9.80 5.82
N LEU A 262 17.00 -9.18 6.16
CA LEU A 262 17.57 -8.09 5.37
C LEU A 262 17.73 -8.66 3.95
N TRP A 263 16.85 -8.30 3.05
CA TRP A 263 17.13 -8.41 1.64
C TRP A 263 18.21 -7.36 1.39
N GLU A 264 19.46 -7.79 1.44
CA GLU A 264 20.51 -7.04 0.78
C GLU A 264 20.12 -7.08 -0.70
N GLU A 265 19.62 -5.97 -1.24
CA GLU A 265 19.64 -5.79 -2.68
C GLU A 265 20.99 -6.27 -3.15
N PRO A 266 21.05 -7.24 -4.11
CA PRO A 266 22.33 -7.65 -4.64
C PRO A 266 23.00 -6.36 -5.07
N LYS A 267 24.10 -6.00 -4.41
CA LYS A 267 24.85 -4.79 -4.71
C LYS A 267 25.00 -4.78 -6.22
N ASP A 268 24.39 -3.83 -6.88
CA ASP A 268 24.54 -3.72 -8.32
C ASP A 268 26.00 -3.37 -8.56
N MET A 269 26.81 -4.41 -8.74
CA MET A 269 28.26 -4.29 -8.97
C MET A 269 28.54 -3.31 -10.12
N LEU A 270 27.59 -3.15 -11.02
CA LEU A 270 27.66 -2.23 -12.15
C LEU A 270 27.48 -0.79 -11.68
N LEU A 271 26.49 -0.52 -10.83
CA LEU A 271 26.27 0.80 -10.22
C LEU A 271 27.43 1.20 -9.31
N GLU A 272 28.02 0.26 -8.54
CA GLU A 272 29.21 0.53 -7.73
C GLU A 272 30.44 0.84 -8.61
N GLN A 273 30.63 0.12 -9.72
CA GLN A 273 31.70 0.41 -10.68
C GLN A 273 31.50 1.78 -11.36
N VAL A 274 30.26 2.09 -11.77
CA VAL A 274 29.90 3.40 -12.33
C VAL A 274 30.10 4.51 -11.29
N ALA A 275 29.67 4.34 -10.05
CA ALA A 275 29.87 5.28 -8.96
C ALA A 275 31.38 5.50 -8.67
N ALA A 276 32.18 4.43 -8.72
CA ALA A 276 33.63 4.52 -8.56
C ALA A 276 34.32 5.28 -9.71
N LEU A 277 33.83 5.13 -10.94
CA LEU A 277 34.32 5.88 -12.11
C LEU A 277 33.95 7.38 -12.06
N VAL A 278 32.80 7.72 -11.49
CA VAL A 278 32.29 9.11 -11.42
C VAL A 278 32.76 9.84 -10.16
N SER A 279 33.09 9.13 -9.07
CA SER A 279 33.51 9.73 -7.78
C SER A 279 34.91 10.31 -7.78
N GLY A 280 35.71 10.14 -8.84
CA GLY A 280 37.03 10.76 -9.02
C GLY A 280 36.95 12.17 -9.60
N LYS A 281 36.93 13.20 -8.74
CA LYS A 281 37.11 14.63 -9.08
C LYS A 281 36.45 15.09 -10.41
N ASN A 282 35.20 15.53 -10.35
CA ASN A 282 34.49 16.33 -11.38
C ASN A 282 34.39 15.72 -12.80
N LYS A 283 34.29 14.43 -12.91
CA LYS A 283 33.97 13.80 -14.21
C LYS A 283 32.45 13.67 -14.35
N ILE A 284 31.91 14.47 -15.24
CA ILE A 284 30.50 14.36 -15.66
C ILE A 284 30.48 13.41 -16.86
N TRP A 285 29.78 12.28 -16.71
CA TRP A 285 29.49 11.40 -17.82
C TRP A 285 28.35 12.01 -18.68
N ARG A 286 28.55 12.02 -20.01
CA ARG A 286 27.52 12.46 -20.98
C ARG A 286 27.41 11.40 -22.06
N GLY A 287 26.55 10.42 -21.84
CA GLY A 287 26.29 9.30 -22.76
C GLY A 287 25.15 8.44 -22.24
N SER A 288 24.70 7.45 -23.04
CA SER A 288 23.74 6.45 -22.57
C SER A 288 24.41 5.46 -21.61
N ALA A 289 23.61 4.75 -20.80
CA ALA A 289 24.09 3.71 -19.90
C ALA A 289 24.86 2.63 -20.67
N THR A 290 24.38 2.26 -21.87
CA THR A 290 25.03 1.28 -22.75
C THR A 290 26.42 1.73 -23.23
N GLN A 291 26.64 3.01 -23.47
CA GLN A 291 27.95 3.59 -23.86
C GLN A 291 28.93 3.65 -22.69
N MET A 292 28.46 3.62 -21.47
CA MET A 292 29.31 3.65 -20.28
C MET A 292 29.92 2.27 -19.97
N LEU A 293 29.33 1.20 -20.52
CA LEU A 293 29.71 -0.20 -20.30
C LEU A 293 30.61 -0.77 -21.39
N GLN A 294 30.90 -0.04 -22.45
CA GLN A 294 31.91 -0.33 -23.49
C GLN A 294 33.23 0.36 -23.16
#